data_e05291b62ae84e0bafa00211e9f1aedf
#
_entry.id   e05291b62ae84e0bafa00211e9f1aedf
#
_cell.length_a   1.000
_cell.length_b   1.000
_cell.length_c   1.000
_cell.angle_alpha   90.00
_cell.angle_beta   90.00
_cell.angle_gamma   90.00
#
_symmetry.space_group_name_H-M   'P 1'
#
loop_
_entity.id
_entity.type
_entity.pdbx_description
1 polymer ?
#
loop_
_entity_poly.entity_id
_entity_poly.type
_entity_poly.pdbx_seq_one_letter_code
_entity_poly.pdbx_strand_id
1 'polypeptide(L)'
;MKKILYIVLDGLGDRAIPALGGRTPLEAAQTPEMDNLARSGQNGAMHTVAPGIAPESDIAVISILGYDAHKYYTGRGPLESHAVGLRVDTGDLAYRVNFATLDKDRKITDRRVGRNLSTSEAD
;
A
#
# COMPACT_ATOMS: atom_id res chain seq x y z
N MET A 1 -31.65 -5.06 -9.26
CA MET A 1 -30.28 -4.61 -9.62
C MET A 1 -29.30 -5.29 -8.67
N LYS A 2 -28.30 -6.01 -9.18
CA LYS A 2 -27.25 -6.62 -8.34
C LYS A 2 -26.27 -5.52 -7.92
N LYS A 3 -25.92 -5.47 -6.63
CA LYS A 3 -24.90 -4.55 -6.09
C LYS A 3 -23.62 -5.32 -5.87
N ILE A 4 -22.47 -4.69 -6.12
CA ILE A 4 -21.16 -5.24 -5.88
C ILE A 4 -20.49 -4.36 -4.81
N LEU A 5 -19.99 -5.00 -3.76
CA LEU A 5 -19.13 -4.38 -2.75
C LEU A 5 -17.72 -4.94 -2.92
N TYR A 6 -16.76 -4.08 -3.17
CA TYR A 6 -15.35 -4.43 -3.33
C TYR A 6 -14.56 -3.88 -2.15
N ILE A 7 -13.97 -4.77 -1.36
CA ILE A 7 -13.21 -4.41 -0.15
C ILE A 7 -11.76 -4.84 -0.35
N VAL A 8 -10.83 -3.90 -0.24
CA VAL A 8 -9.38 -4.14 -0.26
C VAL A 8 -8.83 -3.95 1.14
N LEU A 9 -8.24 -5.01 1.70
CA LEU A 9 -7.52 -4.97 2.97
C LEU A 9 -6.03 -4.85 2.67
N ASP A 10 -5.54 -3.62 2.69
CA ASP A 10 -4.13 -3.33 2.40
C ASP A 10 -3.23 -3.77 3.55
N GLY A 11 -2.09 -4.37 3.21
CA GLY A 11 -1.09 -4.80 4.18
C GLY A 11 -1.50 -5.97 5.08
N LEU A 12 -2.52 -6.74 4.72
CA LEU A 12 -3.02 -7.87 5.52
C LEU A 12 -2.09 -9.09 5.47
N GLY A 13 -1.44 -9.33 4.34
CA GLY A 13 -0.54 -10.47 4.15
C GLY A 13 0.78 -10.29 4.92
N ASP A 14 1.20 -11.35 5.61
CA ASP A 14 2.48 -11.36 6.32
C ASP A 14 3.04 -12.79 6.38
N ARG A 15 4.26 -12.91 6.92
CA ARG A 15 4.93 -14.20 7.13
C ARG A 15 4.52 -14.79 8.48
N ALA A 16 4.75 -16.10 8.61
CA ALA A 16 4.61 -16.79 9.88
C ALA A 16 5.60 -16.23 10.92
N ILE A 17 5.11 -15.94 12.13
CA ILE A 17 5.85 -15.33 13.23
C ILE A 17 6.05 -16.36 14.35
N PRO A 18 7.29 -16.64 14.79
CA PRO A 18 7.56 -17.62 15.86
C PRO A 18 6.80 -17.30 17.15
N ALA A 19 6.69 -16.04 17.55
CA ALA A 19 5.95 -15.61 18.75
C ALA A 19 4.45 -15.90 18.68
N LEU A 20 3.89 -16.13 17.48
CA LEU A 20 2.49 -16.51 17.25
C LEU A 20 2.35 -18.03 17.03
N GLY A 21 3.34 -18.82 17.46
CA GLY A 21 3.35 -20.27 17.26
C GLY A 21 3.50 -20.69 15.80
N GLY A 22 4.25 -19.91 15.00
CA GLY A 22 4.47 -20.18 13.58
C GLY A 22 3.28 -19.82 12.68
N ARG A 23 2.32 -19.04 13.17
CA ARG A 23 1.18 -18.54 12.39
C ARG A 23 1.46 -17.15 11.86
N THR A 24 0.79 -16.78 10.78
CA THR A 24 0.70 -15.39 10.34
C THR A 24 -0.17 -14.58 11.30
N PRO A 25 -0.06 -13.23 11.33
CA PRO A 25 -0.98 -12.40 12.12
C PRO A 25 -2.46 -12.64 11.80
N LEU A 26 -2.80 -12.85 10.53
CA LEU A 26 -4.18 -13.15 10.12
C LEU A 26 -4.66 -14.50 10.67
N GLU A 27 -3.83 -15.55 10.60
CA GLU A 27 -4.17 -16.85 11.17
C GLU A 27 -4.29 -16.84 12.72
N ALA A 28 -3.60 -15.90 13.37
CA ALA A 28 -3.66 -15.72 14.81
C ALA A 28 -4.82 -14.83 15.26
N ALA A 29 -5.32 -13.98 14.40
CA ALA A 29 -6.42 -13.07 14.70
C ALA A 29 -7.76 -13.80 14.81
N GLN A 30 -8.69 -13.21 15.55
CA GLN A 30 -10.07 -13.66 15.61
C GLN A 30 -10.89 -12.90 14.57
N THR A 31 -11.19 -13.54 13.44
CA THR A 31 -11.86 -12.92 12.28
C THR A 31 -13.10 -13.71 11.86
N PRO A 32 -14.10 -13.91 12.77
CA PRO A 32 -15.21 -14.82 12.51
C PRO A 32 -16.03 -14.45 11.28
N GLU A 33 -16.23 -13.18 10.99
CA GLU A 33 -16.98 -12.74 9.81
C GLU A 33 -16.21 -12.98 8.49
N MET A 34 -14.90 -12.71 8.49
CA MET A 34 -14.05 -13.03 7.34
C MET A 34 -13.98 -14.55 7.11
N ASP A 35 -13.88 -15.32 8.19
CA ASP A 35 -13.87 -16.79 8.13
C ASP A 35 -15.18 -17.35 7.58
N ASN A 36 -16.32 -16.75 7.93
CA ASN A 36 -17.61 -17.11 7.40
C ASN A 36 -17.73 -16.79 5.91
N LEU A 37 -17.26 -15.61 5.48
CA LEU A 37 -17.22 -15.24 4.08
C LEU A 37 -16.30 -16.19 3.28
N ALA A 38 -15.13 -16.52 3.82
CA ALA A 38 -14.20 -17.45 3.19
C ALA A 38 -14.79 -18.84 3.04
N ARG A 39 -15.53 -19.36 4.05
CA ARG A 39 -16.19 -20.67 3.98
C ARG A 39 -17.36 -20.73 3.00
N SER A 40 -18.08 -19.64 2.84
CA SER A 40 -19.27 -19.57 1.98
C SER A 40 -18.98 -19.08 0.57
N GLY A 41 -17.82 -18.49 0.34
CA GLY A 41 -17.42 -17.91 -0.93
C GLY A 41 -16.42 -18.77 -1.71
N GLN A 42 -15.84 -18.16 -2.72
CA GLN A 42 -14.74 -18.74 -3.49
C GLN A 42 -13.44 -18.03 -3.09
N ASN A 43 -12.40 -18.79 -2.81
CA ASN A 43 -11.09 -18.28 -2.47
C ASN A 43 -10.09 -18.54 -3.59
N GLY A 44 -9.08 -17.71 -3.70
CA GLY A 44 -8.01 -17.87 -4.67
C GLY A 44 -6.79 -17.05 -4.30
N ALA A 45 -5.67 -17.35 -4.96
CA ALA A 45 -4.46 -16.56 -4.90
C ALA A 45 -4.31 -15.77 -6.21
N MET A 46 -3.89 -14.53 -6.09
CA MET A 46 -3.72 -13.63 -7.25
C MET A 46 -2.37 -12.92 -7.16
N HIS A 47 -1.66 -12.88 -8.27
CA HIS A 47 -0.61 -11.88 -8.46
C HIS A 47 -1.28 -10.55 -8.78
N THR A 48 -1.22 -9.60 -7.87
CA THR A 48 -1.95 -8.33 -7.99
C THR A 48 -1.57 -7.55 -9.25
N VAL A 49 -0.28 -7.53 -9.61
CA VAL A 49 0.20 -6.89 -10.85
C VAL A 49 0.73 -7.96 -11.80
N ALA A 50 1.87 -8.56 -11.48
CA ALA A 50 2.48 -9.65 -12.22
C ALA A 50 3.48 -10.41 -11.33
N PRO A 51 3.86 -11.65 -11.70
CA PRO A 51 4.92 -12.36 -10.99
C PRO A 51 6.21 -11.54 -10.93
N GLY A 52 6.83 -11.45 -9.74
CA GLY A 52 8.07 -10.71 -9.53
C GLY A 52 7.94 -9.20 -9.38
N ILE A 53 6.73 -8.63 -9.52
CA ILE A 53 6.48 -7.20 -9.28
C ILE A 53 5.90 -7.04 -7.88
N ALA A 54 6.58 -6.21 -7.06
CA ALA A 54 6.07 -5.86 -5.74
C ALA A 54 4.76 -5.07 -5.88
N PRO A 55 3.66 -5.55 -5.27
CA PRO A 55 2.35 -4.90 -5.40
C PRO A 55 2.23 -3.73 -4.42
N GLU A 56 2.99 -2.66 -4.63
CA GLU A 56 2.79 -1.43 -3.88
C GLU A 56 1.38 -0.89 -4.12
N SER A 57 0.79 -0.24 -3.12
CA SER A 57 -0.64 0.10 -3.11
C SER A 57 -1.09 0.89 -4.34
N ASP A 58 -0.25 1.77 -4.85
CA ASP A 58 -0.55 2.60 -6.02
C ASP A 58 -0.65 1.80 -7.31
N ILE A 59 0.38 1.03 -7.67
CA ILE A 59 0.37 0.18 -8.86
C ILE A 59 -0.63 -0.98 -8.71
N ALA A 60 -0.76 -1.53 -7.49
CA ALA A 60 -1.67 -2.62 -7.20
C ALA A 60 -3.13 -2.20 -7.41
N VAL A 61 -3.55 -1.02 -6.92
CA VAL A 61 -4.92 -0.52 -7.07
C VAL A 61 -5.27 -0.30 -8.54
N ILE A 62 -4.36 0.26 -9.33
CA ILE A 62 -4.56 0.41 -10.79
C ILE A 62 -4.88 -0.94 -11.43
N SER A 63 -4.07 -1.96 -11.12
CA SER A 63 -4.26 -3.31 -11.66
C SER A 63 -5.54 -3.98 -11.17
N ILE A 64 -5.85 -3.87 -9.87
CA ILE A 64 -7.05 -4.44 -9.24
C ILE A 64 -8.34 -3.85 -9.86
N LEU A 65 -8.32 -2.57 -10.22
CA LEU A 65 -9.43 -1.90 -10.89
C LEU A 65 -9.55 -2.27 -12.38
N GLY A 66 -8.66 -3.12 -12.90
CA GLY A 66 -8.73 -3.65 -14.26
C GLY A 66 -7.98 -2.82 -15.30
N TYR A 67 -7.18 -1.86 -14.88
CA TYR A 67 -6.31 -1.10 -15.77
C TYR A 67 -4.96 -1.80 -15.96
N ASP A 68 -4.39 -1.67 -17.14
CA ASP A 68 -3.02 -2.13 -17.41
C ASP A 68 -2.01 -1.24 -16.63
N ALA A 69 -1.52 -1.77 -15.51
CA ALA A 69 -0.60 -1.03 -14.65
C ALA A 69 0.72 -0.68 -15.37
N HIS A 70 1.21 -1.50 -16.30
CA HIS A 70 2.42 -1.19 -17.07
C HIS A 70 2.23 0.01 -18.00
N LYS A 71 1.01 0.24 -18.46
CA LYS A 71 0.67 1.35 -19.35
C LYS A 71 0.33 2.63 -18.60
N TYR A 72 -0.37 2.52 -17.48
CA TYR A 72 -0.98 3.68 -16.80
C TYR A 72 -0.25 4.12 -15.53
N TYR A 73 0.65 3.30 -14.99
CA TYR A 73 1.40 3.66 -13.80
C TYR A 73 2.55 4.60 -14.14
N THR A 74 2.50 5.81 -13.63
CA THR A 74 3.48 6.88 -13.85
C THR A 74 4.38 7.15 -12.64
N GLY A 75 4.26 6.32 -11.61
CA GLY A 75 4.93 6.53 -10.33
C GLY A 75 4.03 7.23 -9.30
N ARG A 76 4.46 7.18 -8.06
CA ARG A 76 3.68 7.66 -6.91
C ARG A 76 3.60 9.18 -6.83
N GLY A 77 4.66 9.87 -7.24
CA GLY A 77 4.72 11.34 -7.23
C GLY A 77 3.56 11.99 -8.00
N PRO A 78 3.38 11.70 -9.28
CA PRO A 78 2.27 12.25 -10.08
C PRO A 78 0.89 11.91 -9.51
N LEU A 79 0.68 10.67 -9.05
CA LEU A 79 -0.61 10.24 -8.49
C LEU A 79 -0.97 11.00 -7.21
N GLU A 80 -0.03 11.10 -6.27
CA GLU A 80 -0.24 11.82 -5.01
C GLU A 80 -0.37 13.33 -5.23
N SER A 81 0.40 13.91 -6.16
CA SER A 81 0.26 15.32 -6.54
C SER A 81 -1.15 15.62 -7.07
N HIS A 82 -1.65 14.78 -7.97
CA HIS A 82 -3.00 14.93 -8.50
C HIS A 82 -4.08 14.78 -7.42
N ALA A 83 -3.90 13.84 -6.49
CA ALA A 83 -4.83 13.63 -5.39
C ALA A 83 -5.00 14.83 -4.46
N VAL A 84 -3.96 15.66 -4.31
CA VAL A 84 -4.01 16.91 -3.53
C VAL A 84 -4.29 18.15 -4.40
N GLY A 85 -4.65 17.96 -5.66
CA GLY A 85 -5.04 19.04 -6.58
C GLY A 85 -3.87 19.79 -7.23
N LEU A 86 -2.65 19.29 -7.12
CA LEU A 86 -1.52 19.85 -7.84
C LEU A 86 -1.57 19.45 -9.32
N ARG A 87 -1.32 20.42 -10.17
CA ARG A 87 -1.19 20.17 -11.61
C ARG A 87 0.17 19.58 -11.91
N VAL A 88 0.20 18.51 -12.67
CA VAL A 88 1.41 17.86 -13.19
C VAL A 88 1.22 17.66 -14.68
N ASP A 89 2.02 18.34 -15.49
CA ASP A 89 1.95 18.28 -16.94
C ASP A 89 3.05 17.39 -17.52
N THR A 90 2.96 17.07 -18.81
CA THR A 90 3.99 16.29 -19.50
C THR A 90 5.32 17.02 -19.47
N GLY A 91 6.35 16.38 -18.94
CA GLY A 91 7.69 16.94 -18.76
C GLY A 91 7.99 17.40 -17.32
N ASP A 92 6.99 17.50 -16.45
CA ASP A 92 7.19 17.78 -15.03
C ASP A 92 7.75 16.58 -14.27
N LEU A 93 8.54 16.85 -13.26
CA LEU A 93 9.02 15.85 -12.29
C LEU A 93 8.28 16.04 -10.98
N ALA A 94 7.46 15.06 -10.63
CA ALA A 94 6.75 15.03 -9.38
C ALA A 94 7.36 13.99 -8.44
N TYR A 95 7.73 14.41 -7.24
CA TYR A 95 8.35 13.54 -6.24
C TYR A 95 7.48 13.43 -5.01
N ARG A 96 7.34 12.20 -4.51
CA ARG A 96 6.90 11.97 -3.14
C ARG A 96 8.14 11.92 -2.25
N VAL A 97 8.19 12.80 -1.26
CA VAL A 97 9.30 12.86 -0.30
C VAL A 97 8.84 12.42 1.09
N ASN A 98 9.79 11.99 1.93
CA ASN A 98 9.56 11.69 3.32
C ASN A 98 10.62 12.40 4.16
N PHE A 99 10.23 12.80 5.36
CA PHE A 99 11.18 13.32 6.35
C PHE A 99 12.03 12.19 6.93
N ALA A 100 13.26 12.51 7.26
CA ALA A 100 14.19 11.62 7.93
C ALA A 100 15.04 12.40 8.94
N THR A 101 15.38 11.76 10.05
CA THR A 101 16.36 12.29 11.00
C THR A 101 17.75 11.88 10.57
N LEU A 102 18.70 12.79 10.66
CA LEU A 102 20.10 12.56 10.36
C LEU A 102 20.96 12.73 11.64
N ASP A 103 22.02 11.97 11.73
CA ASP A 103 23.08 12.21 12.72
C ASP A 103 24.02 13.34 12.27
N LYS A 104 25.05 13.60 13.11
CA LYS A 104 26.10 14.60 12.83
C LYS A 104 26.90 14.33 11.56
N ASP A 105 26.96 13.07 11.13
CA ASP A 105 27.68 12.62 9.93
C ASP A 105 26.75 12.53 8.70
N ARG A 106 25.53 13.08 8.81
CA ARG A 106 24.45 13.07 7.77
C ARG A 106 23.99 11.66 7.38
N LYS A 107 24.12 10.69 8.28
CA LYS A 107 23.55 9.37 8.10
C LYS A 107 22.11 9.34 8.63
N ILE A 108 21.23 8.68 7.89
CA ILE A 108 19.82 8.53 8.29
C ILE A 108 19.75 7.62 9.52
N THR A 109 19.24 8.16 10.63
CA THR A 109 18.99 7.44 11.89
C THR A 109 17.54 7.02 12.04
N ASP A 110 16.61 7.84 11.57
CA ASP A 110 15.19 7.50 11.50
C ASP A 110 14.59 7.98 10.17
N ARG A 111 14.13 7.03 9.35
CA ARG A 111 13.45 7.27 8.08
C ARG A 111 11.92 7.34 8.20
N ARG A 112 11.37 7.23 9.40
CA ARG A 112 9.93 7.21 9.68
C ARG A 112 9.47 8.38 10.54
N VAL A 113 10.34 9.33 10.81
CA VAL A 113 10.06 10.48 11.66
C VAL A 113 8.80 11.26 11.21
N GLY A 114 8.53 11.32 9.91
CA GLY A 114 7.35 11.97 9.37
C GLY A 114 6.00 11.40 9.86
N ARG A 115 5.99 10.22 10.47
CA ARG A 115 4.79 9.67 11.12
C ARG A 115 4.47 10.32 12.47
N ASN A 116 5.45 10.99 13.06
CA ASN A 116 5.35 11.61 14.37
C ASN A 116 5.39 13.15 14.29
N LEU A 117 5.58 13.72 13.10
CA LEU A 117 5.57 15.17 12.89
C LEU A 117 4.14 15.70 12.85
N SER A 118 3.92 16.80 13.53
CA SER A 118 2.73 17.62 13.35
C SER A 118 2.89 18.53 12.11
N THR A 119 1.78 19.07 11.62
CA THR A 119 1.81 20.00 10.48
C THR A 119 2.70 21.22 10.76
N SER A 120 2.65 21.76 11.99
CA SER A 120 3.45 22.92 12.39
C SER A 120 4.97 22.64 12.51
N GLU A 121 5.37 21.39 12.60
CA GLU A 121 6.79 21.00 12.59
C GLU A 121 7.29 20.70 11.17
N ALA A 122 6.39 20.49 10.23
CA ALA A 122 6.69 20.22 8.84
C ALA A 122 6.77 21.49 7.98
N ASP A 123 6.17 22.59 8.43
CA ASP A 123 6.21 23.93 7.80
C ASP A 123 7.53 24.66 8.12
#